data_9c3666c19130b1bb9de7e69d92af6d45
#
_entry.id   9c3666c19130b1bb9de7e69d92af6d45
#
_cell.length_a   1.000
_cell.length_b   1.000
_cell.length_c   1.000
_cell.angle_alpha   90.00
_cell.angle_beta   90.00
_cell.angle_gamma   90.00
#
_symmetry.space_group_name_H-M   'P 1'
#
loop_
_entity.id
_entity.type
_entity.pdbx_description
1 polymer ?
#
loop_
_entity_poly.entity_id
_entity_poly.type
_entity_poly.pdbx_seq_one_letter_code
_entity_poly.pdbx_strand_id
1 'polypeptide(L)'
;INSYSSNMSFSLSIDSLNYEYSGSGLIGYFGQIKNLLNYQHWKQLINIRKFYLSAEKNIVKYNKNTSLEEFLRSEKYPDYFIQNHVIPMCSAIWSCNPEKMLDYPAFDFVRFFANHGLFKISKRPLWKSIIGGSMRYVDGILNSSSFDTKLNTEITEIKKDGNKYEVYFGDGEK
;
A
#
# COMPACT_ATOMS: atom_id res chain seq x y z
N ILE A 1 -23.15 -2.81 -9.37
CA ILE A 1 -22.57 -3.35 -8.11
C ILE A 1 -22.70 -2.27 -7.05
N ASN A 2 -23.36 -2.57 -5.95
CA ASN A 2 -23.56 -1.63 -4.85
C ASN A 2 -22.33 -1.56 -3.96
N SER A 3 -22.02 -0.34 -3.47
CA SER A 3 -20.89 -0.08 -2.59
C SER A 3 -21.29 0.87 -1.46
N TYR A 4 -20.56 0.83 -0.37
CA TYR A 4 -20.70 1.76 0.74
C TYR A 4 -19.36 2.46 1.02
N SER A 5 -19.43 3.64 1.64
CA SER A 5 -18.24 4.38 2.04
C SER A 5 -17.53 3.64 3.17
N SER A 6 -16.23 3.40 3.00
CA SER A 6 -15.38 2.79 4.03
C SER A 6 -14.26 3.74 4.42
N ASN A 7 -13.89 3.70 5.70
CA ASN A 7 -12.73 4.45 6.18
C ASN A 7 -11.47 3.61 5.97
N MET A 8 -10.52 4.15 5.20
CA MET A 8 -9.18 3.62 5.16
C MET A 8 -8.32 4.43 6.13
N SER A 9 -7.99 3.85 7.25
CA SER A 9 -7.06 4.41 8.23
C SER A 9 -5.98 3.39 8.56
N PHE A 10 -4.78 3.88 8.80
CA PHE A 10 -3.68 3.10 9.32
C PHE A 10 -3.58 3.33 10.82
N SER A 11 -3.44 2.26 11.58
CA SER A 11 -3.15 2.32 13.01
C SER A 11 -1.95 1.43 13.34
N LEU A 12 -1.18 1.84 14.32
CA LEU A 12 -0.03 1.12 14.81
C LEU A 12 -0.16 0.90 16.30
N SER A 13 0.09 -0.33 16.75
CA SER A 13 0.31 -0.69 18.16
C SER A 13 1.63 -1.44 18.29
N ILE A 14 2.49 -1.01 19.20
CA ILE A 14 3.75 -1.65 19.54
C ILE A 14 3.73 -1.93 21.04
N ASP A 15 3.37 -3.16 21.40
CA ASP A 15 3.15 -3.59 22.80
C ASP A 15 4.40 -3.40 23.66
N SER A 16 5.57 -3.76 23.12
CA SER A 16 6.87 -3.62 23.82
C SER A 16 7.21 -2.19 24.19
N LEU A 17 6.67 -1.20 23.47
CA LEU A 17 6.87 0.22 23.74
C LEU A 17 5.65 0.86 24.41
N ASN A 18 4.54 0.10 24.57
CA ASN A 18 3.24 0.63 24.96
C ASN A 18 2.91 1.91 24.17
N TYR A 19 3.08 1.84 22.83
CA TYR A 19 2.98 2.97 21.92
C TYR A 19 1.94 2.68 20.84
N GLU A 20 0.97 3.57 20.74
CA GLU A 20 -0.11 3.46 19.76
C GLU A 20 -0.43 4.81 19.13
N TYR A 21 -0.79 4.80 17.87
CA TYR A 21 -1.40 5.92 17.19
C TYR A 21 -2.20 5.46 15.96
N SER A 22 -3.06 6.33 15.47
CA SER A 22 -3.86 6.09 14.27
C SER A 22 -3.81 7.30 13.33
N GLY A 23 -3.88 7.04 12.03
CA GLY A 23 -3.96 8.05 10.98
C GLY A 23 -5.33 8.73 10.84
N SER A 24 -6.26 8.49 11.77
CA SER A 24 -7.62 9.06 11.76
C SER A 24 -7.67 10.51 12.28
N GLY A 25 -6.78 11.36 11.76
CA GLY A 25 -6.68 12.76 12.15
C GLY A 25 -5.97 12.97 13.50
N LEU A 26 -6.06 14.18 14.05
CA LEU A 26 -5.36 14.54 15.29
C LEU A 26 -5.82 13.69 16.49
N ILE A 27 -7.11 13.41 16.59
CA ILE A 27 -7.64 12.59 17.71
C ILE A 27 -7.04 11.19 17.69
N GLY A 28 -6.95 10.55 16.53
CA GLY A 28 -6.33 9.23 16.39
C GLY A 28 -4.82 9.28 16.65
N TYR A 29 -4.16 10.34 16.19
CA TYR A 29 -2.72 10.50 16.38
C TYR A 29 -2.34 10.68 17.85
N PHE A 30 -3.15 11.39 18.63
CA PHE A 30 -3.00 11.60 20.07
C PHE A 30 -3.95 10.75 20.92
N GLY A 31 -4.41 9.61 20.39
CA GLY A 31 -5.32 8.69 21.11
C GLY A 31 -4.79 8.23 22.47
N GLN A 32 -3.47 8.14 22.62
CA GLN A 32 -2.82 8.02 23.93
C GLN A 32 -2.36 9.41 24.41
N ILE A 33 -2.98 9.91 25.48
CA ILE A 33 -2.69 11.25 26.05
C ILE A 33 -1.20 11.42 26.38
N LYS A 34 -0.51 10.36 26.83
CA LYS A 34 0.94 10.38 27.09
C LYS A 34 1.76 10.78 25.86
N ASN A 35 1.25 10.57 24.64
CA ASN A 35 1.94 10.94 23.41
C ASN A 35 2.09 12.46 23.24
N LEU A 36 1.25 13.26 23.90
CA LEU A 36 1.40 14.72 23.92
C LEU A 36 2.72 15.16 24.57
N LEU A 37 3.19 14.42 25.57
CA LEU A 37 4.46 14.69 26.26
C LEU A 37 5.63 13.88 25.69
N ASN A 38 5.39 13.04 24.72
CA ASN A 38 6.41 12.17 24.13
C ASN A 38 7.12 12.89 22.98
N TYR A 39 8.37 13.31 23.21
CA TYR A 39 9.21 13.97 22.20
C TYR A 39 9.42 13.12 20.92
N GLN A 40 9.55 11.79 21.05
CA GLN A 40 9.70 10.90 19.91
C GLN A 40 8.43 10.88 19.06
N HIS A 41 7.26 10.98 19.70
CA HIS A 41 5.99 11.06 18.98
C HIS A 41 5.88 12.33 18.12
N TRP A 42 6.31 13.48 18.64
CA TRP A 42 6.37 14.72 17.86
C TRP A 42 7.36 14.64 16.70
N LYS A 43 8.53 14.04 16.92
CA LYS A 43 9.49 13.76 15.83
C LYS A 43 8.90 12.85 14.77
N GLN A 44 8.14 11.82 15.18
CA GLN A 44 7.44 10.93 14.26
C GLN A 44 6.47 11.74 13.37
N LEU A 45 5.65 12.60 13.97
CA LEU A 45 4.71 13.44 13.24
C LEU A 45 5.40 14.36 12.22
N ILE A 46 6.50 14.98 12.62
CA ILE A 46 7.31 15.85 11.75
C ILE A 46 7.85 15.04 10.55
N ASN A 47 8.37 13.84 10.78
CA ASN A 47 8.89 13.00 9.72
C ASN A 47 7.78 12.46 8.80
N ILE A 48 6.62 12.08 9.34
CA ILE A 48 5.44 11.71 8.54
C ILE A 48 5.05 12.89 7.63
N ARG A 49 4.93 14.09 8.19
CA ARG A 49 4.61 15.28 7.41
C ARG A 49 5.67 15.59 6.36
N LYS A 50 6.96 15.53 6.71
CA LYS A 50 8.08 15.71 5.77
C LYS A 50 7.95 14.72 4.62
N PHE A 51 7.78 13.44 4.93
CA PHE A 51 7.67 12.36 3.95
C PHE A 51 6.49 12.59 3.00
N TYR A 52 5.30 12.85 3.52
CA TYR A 52 4.09 13.06 2.72
C TYR A 52 4.18 14.27 1.79
N LEU A 53 4.91 15.32 2.17
CA LEU A 53 5.06 16.53 1.37
C LEU A 53 6.22 16.49 0.37
N SER A 54 7.20 15.63 0.57
CA SER A 54 8.44 15.67 -0.21
C SER A 54 8.78 14.39 -0.96
N ALA A 55 8.23 13.23 -0.61
CA ALA A 55 8.61 11.95 -1.21
C ALA A 55 8.44 11.94 -2.73
N GLU A 56 7.26 12.37 -3.21
CA GLU A 56 6.95 12.42 -4.64
C GLU A 56 7.88 13.36 -5.43
N LYS A 57 8.20 14.51 -4.84
CA LYS A 57 9.15 15.47 -5.43
C LYS A 57 10.58 14.97 -5.41
N ASN A 58 10.97 14.25 -4.37
CA ASN A 58 12.36 13.83 -4.19
C ASN A 58 12.70 12.56 -4.95
N ILE A 59 11.74 11.64 -5.12
CA ILE A 59 12.01 10.35 -5.77
C ILE A 59 12.50 10.48 -7.21
N VAL A 60 12.13 11.55 -7.91
CA VAL A 60 12.56 11.80 -9.29
C VAL A 60 14.08 12.02 -9.46
N LYS A 61 14.78 12.27 -8.34
CA LYS A 61 16.24 12.45 -8.33
C LYS A 61 16.99 11.12 -8.28
N TYR A 62 16.29 10.01 -8.04
CA TYR A 62 16.86 8.69 -7.81
C TYR A 62 16.64 7.77 -9.00
N ASN A 63 17.49 6.75 -9.11
CA ASN A 63 17.31 5.69 -10.09
C ASN A 63 16.04 4.89 -9.79
N LYS A 64 15.38 4.36 -10.82
CA LYS A 64 14.18 3.53 -10.65
C LYS A 64 14.42 2.27 -9.82
N ASN A 65 15.66 1.77 -9.82
CA ASN A 65 16.05 0.57 -9.07
C ASN A 65 16.53 0.87 -7.65
N THR A 66 16.57 2.16 -7.24
CA THR A 66 16.94 2.54 -5.86
C THR A 66 15.97 1.90 -4.88
N SER A 67 16.48 1.20 -3.87
CA SER A 67 15.66 0.56 -2.85
C SER A 67 14.99 1.60 -1.95
N LEU A 68 13.91 1.19 -1.28
CA LEU A 68 13.22 2.04 -0.32
C LEU A 68 14.15 2.42 0.85
N GLU A 69 15.01 1.50 1.29
CA GLU A 69 16.00 1.80 2.31
C GLU A 69 16.96 2.89 1.87
N GLU A 70 17.60 2.71 0.70
CA GLU A 70 18.55 3.69 0.17
C GLU A 70 17.92 5.07 0.03
N PHE A 71 16.70 5.15 -0.50
CA PHE A 71 15.96 6.40 -0.63
C PHE A 71 15.73 7.06 0.74
N LEU A 72 15.20 6.31 1.71
CA LEU A 72 14.89 6.84 3.04
C LEU A 72 16.15 7.30 3.78
N ARG A 73 17.26 6.54 3.68
CA ARG A 73 18.54 6.89 4.27
C ARG A 73 19.14 8.14 3.63
N SER A 74 19.14 8.22 2.31
CA SER A 74 19.65 9.36 1.56
C SER A 74 18.89 10.66 1.87
N GLU A 75 17.57 10.56 2.08
CA GLU A 75 16.70 11.67 2.50
C GLU A 75 16.77 11.95 4.02
N LYS A 76 17.66 11.25 4.75
CA LYS A 76 17.93 11.42 6.18
C LYS A 76 16.70 11.22 7.06
N TYR A 77 15.88 10.20 6.74
CA TYR A 77 14.83 9.75 7.65
C TYR A 77 15.42 8.91 8.78
N PRO A 78 15.07 9.18 10.05
CA PRO A 78 15.60 8.43 11.18
C PRO A 78 15.03 7.01 11.25
N ASP A 79 15.78 6.08 11.83
CA ASP A 79 15.36 4.69 12.02
C ASP A 79 14.00 4.57 12.70
N TYR A 80 13.76 5.38 13.72
CA TYR A 80 12.48 5.40 14.43
C TYR A 80 11.27 5.63 13.48
N PHE A 81 11.41 6.54 12.51
CA PHE A 81 10.36 6.78 11.51
C PHE A 81 10.22 5.59 10.56
N ILE A 82 11.33 5.01 10.11
CA ILE A 82 11.34 3.88 9.19
C ILE A 82 10.66 2.68 9.86
N GLN A 83 11.08 2.32 11.08
CA GLN A 83 10.60 1.14 11.79
C GLN A 83 9.15 1.29 12.31
N ASN A 84 8.77 2.49 12.75
CA ASN A 84 7.47 2.70 13.40
C ASN A 84 6.43 3.41 12.53
N HIS A 85 6.71 3.63 11.24
CA HIS A 85 5.72 4.15 10.31
C HIS A 85 5.80 3.51 8.93
N VAL A 86 6.97 3.61 8.26
CA VAL A 86 7.08 3.19 6.86
C VAL A 86 6.90 1.68 6.75
N ILE A 87 7.70 0.89 7.48
CA ILE A 87 7.64 -0.58 7.42
C ILE A 87 6.27 -1.12 7.81
N PRO A 88 5.68 -0.75 8.97
CA PRO A 88 4.35 -1.26 9.33
C PRO A 88 3.26 -0.89 8.33
N MET A 89 3.30 0.34 7.80
CA MET A 89 2.35 0.79 6.80
C MET A 89 2.47 0.00 5.49
N CYS A 90 3.69 -0.25 5.04
CA CYS A 90 3.96 -1.09 3.87
C CYS A 90 3.47 -2.52 4.07
N SER A 91 3.83 -3.12 5.20
CA SER A 91 3.45 -4.50 5.52
C SER A 91 1.92 -4.67 5.59
N ALA A 92 1.21 -3.68 6.12
CA ALA A 92 -0.25 -3.70 6.15
C ALA A 92 -0.88 -3.58 4.75
N ILE A 93 -0.29 -2.77 3.86
CA ILE A 93 -0.80 -2.58 2.49
C ILE A 93 -0.55 -3.82 1.62
N TRP A 94 0.66 -4.38 1.66
CA TRP A 94 1.05 -5.49 0.78
C TRP A 94 0.98 -6.87 1.45
N SER A 95 0.59 -6.95 2.73
CA SER A 95 0.50 -8.22 3.49
C SER A 95 1.78 -9.06 3.38
N CYS A 96 2.93 -8.41 3.48
CA CYS A 96 4.24 -9.00 3.26
C CYS A 96 5.14 -8.88 4.49
N ASN A 97 6.24 -9.68 4.49
CA ASN A 97 7.23 -9.65 5.56
C ASN A 97 7.87 -8.25 5.66
N PRO A 98 7.84 -7.61 6.84
CA PRO A 98 8.45 -6.31 7.10
C PRO A 98 9.92 -6.19 6.64
N GLU A 99 10.71 -7.25 6.82
CA GLU A 99 12.14 -7.27 6.49
C GLU A 99 12.42 -7.07 5.00
N LYS A 100 11.50 -7.53 4.12
CA LYS A 100 11.66 -7.42 2.67
C LYS A 100 11.17 -6.08 2.11
N MET A 101 10.49 -5.29 2.93
CA MET A 101 9.93 -4.01 2.43
C MET A 101 10.98 -2.97 2.10
N LEU A 102 12.12 -3.01 2.77
CA LEU A 102 13.19 -2.05 2.54
C LEU A 102 13.91 -2.29 1.21
N ASP A 103 13.88 -3.50 0.68
CA ASP A 103 14.44 -3.84 -0.64
C ASP A 103 13.52 -3.44 -1.80
N TYR A 104 12.27 -3.09 -1.52
CA TYR A 104 11.29 -2.73 -2.54
C TYR A 104 11.73 -1.46 -3.30
N PRO A 105 11.50 -1.37 -4.64
CA PRO A 105 11.84 -0.18 -5.40
C PRO A 105 11.12 1.07 -4.88
N ALA A 106 11.89 2.05 -4.45
CA ALA A 106 11.34 3.29 -3.88
C ALA A 106 10.43 4.04 -4.84
N PHE A 107 10.76 4.01 -6.14
CA PHE A 107 9.97 4.66 -7.17
C PHE A 107 8.54 4.08 -7.24
N ASP A 108 8.41 2.77 -7.25
CA ASP A 108 7.11 2.11 -7.32
C ASP A 108 6.30 2.30 -6.03
N PHE A 109 6.98 2.28 -4.89
CA PHE A 109 6.39 2.59 -3.60
C PHE A 109 5.79 4.01 -3.59
N VAL A 110 6.59 5.02 -3.92
CA VAL A 110 6.14 6.43 -3.91
C VAL A 110 5.03 6.65 -4.93
N ARG A 111 5.13 6.05 -6.11
CA ARG A 111 4.10 6.11 -7.16
C ARG A 111 2.78 5.47 -6.71
N PHE A 112 2.85 4.34 -6.03
CA PHE A 112 1.66 3.70 -5.47
C PHE A 112 0.97 4.63 -4.47
N PHE A 113 1.74 5.20 -3.53
CA PHE A 113 1.20 6.13 -2.53
C PHE A 113 0.58 7.38 -3.16
N ALA A 114 1.22 7.95 -4.18
CA ALA A 114 0.72 9.11 -4.90
C ALA A 114 -0.60 8.78 -5.63
N ASN A 115 -0.63 7.68 -6.38
CA ASN A 115 -1.81 7.25 -7.15
C ASN A 115 -3.02 6.96 -6.27
N HIS A 116 -2.80 6.44 -5.06
CA HIS A 116 -3.86 6.13 -4.09
C HIS A 116 -4.19 7.32 -3.16
N GLY A 117 -3.52 8.46 -3.33
CA GLY A 117 -3.72 9.65 -2.50
C GLY A 117 -3.33 9.47 -1.04
N LEU A 118 -2.43 8.53 -0.74
CA LEU A 118 -2.01 8.20 0.63
C LEU A 118 -1.13 9.30 1.24
N PHE A 119 -0.47 10.12 0.42
CA PHE A 119 0.28 11.30 0.87
C PHE A 119 -0.62 12.49 1.23
N LYS A 120 -1.93 12.42 0.94
CA LYS A 120 -2.84 13.53 1.24
C LYS A 120 -3.21 13.54 2.72
N ILE A 121 -2.94 14.67 3.38
CA ILE A 121 -3.33 14.89 4.77
C ILE A 121 -4.81 15.30 4.85
N SER A 122 -5.28 16.06 3.85
CA SER A 122 -6.66 16.49 3.71
C SER A 122 -7.21 16.13 2.34
N LYS A 123 -8.55 16.15 2.16
CA LYS A 123 -9.22 15.80 0.89
C LYS A 123 -8.77 14.43 0.35
N ARG A 124 -8.67 13.47 1.25
CA ARG A 124 -8.35 12.07 0.89
C ARG A 124 -9.43 11.50 -0.03
N PRO A 125 -9.08 10.58 -0.95
CA PRO A 125 -10.08 9.87 -1.74
C PRO A 125 -11.09 9.17 -0.85
N LEU A 126 -12.37 9.20 -1.26
CA LEU A 126 -13.41 8.45 -0.57
C LEU A 126 -13.27 6.97 -0.95
N TRP A 127 -12.86 6.18 -0.01
CA TRP A 127 -12.76 4.73 -0.18
C TRP A 127 -14.14 4.09 -0.11
N LYS A 128 -14.33 3.05 -0.92
CA LYS A 128 -15.58 2.30 -0.98
C LYS A 128 -15.31 0.81 -0.90
N SER A 129 -16.17 0.10 -0.21
CA SER A 129 -16.19 -1.36 -0.18
C SER A 129 -17.46 -1.88 -0.84
N ILE A 130 -17.37 -3.04 -1.49
CA ILE A 130 -18.50 -3.66 -2.17
C ILE A 130 -19.41 -4.34 -1.15
N ILE A 131 -20.71 -4.08 -1.23
CA ILE A 131 -21.70 -4.76 -0.40
C ILE A 131 -21.74 -6.24 -0.77
N GLY A 132 -21.49 -7.11 0.20
CA GLY A 132 -21.43 -8.55 0.03
C GLY A 132 -20.07 -9.09 -0.44
N GLY A 133 -19.03 -8.24 -0.38
CA GLY A 133 -17.63 -8.65 -0.63
C GLY A 133 -17.22 -8.68 -2.09
N SER A 134 -15.94 -8.98 -2.32
CA SER A 134 -15.33 -8.92 -3.66
C SER A 134 -15.92 -9.93 -4.64
N MET A 135 -16.47 -11.05 -4.18
CA MET A 135 -17.09 -12.05 -5.04
C MET A 135 -18.22 -11.48 -5.90
N ARG A 136 -18.89 -10.43 -5.42
CA ARG A 136 -19.97 -9.78 -6.17
C ARG A 136 -19.56 -9.17 -7.49
N TYR A 137 -18.34 -8.62 -7.60
CA TYR A 137 -17.90 -8.14 -8.92
C TYR A 137 -17.43 -9.28 -9.82
N VAL A 138 -16.91 -10.37 -9.27
CA VAL A 138 -16.57 -11.59 -10.04
C VAL A 138 -17.84 -12.16 -10.64
N ASP A 139 -18.87 -12.41 -9.82
CA ASP A 139 -20.19 -12.86 -10.30
C ASP A 139 -20.77 -11.91 -11.35
N GLY A 140 -20.67 -10.60 -11.12
CA GLY A 140 -21.14 -9.59 -12.07
C GLY A 140 -20.44 -9.66 -13.42
N ILE A 141 -19.12 -9.87 -13.44
CA ILE A 141 -18.34 -10.03 -14.67
C ILE A 141 -18.73 -11.32 -15.39
N LEU A 142 -18.78 -12.44 -14.68
CA LEU A 142 -19.13 -13.74 -15.25
C LEU A 142 -20.52 -13.71 -15.87
N ASN A 143 -21.51 -13.10 -15.21
CA ASN A 143 -22.88 -13.04 -15.68
C ASN A 143 -23.11 -12.02 -16.82
N SER A 144 -22.24 -11.02 -16.97
CA SER A 144 -22.39 -9.97 -17.98
C SER A 144 -21.51 -10.16 -19.22
N SER A 145 -20.65 -11.16 -19.23
CA SER A 145 -19.65 -11.38 -20.28
C SER A 145 -19.97 -12.63 -21.08
N SER A 146 -19.58 -12.62 -22.36
CA SER A 146 -19.77 -13.74 -23.31
C SER A 146 -18.48 -14.56 -23.47
N PHE A 147 -17.57 -14.55 -22.50
CA PHE A 147 -16.37 -15.38 -22.54
C PHE A 147 -16.58 -16.69 -21.77
N ASP A 148 -15.88 -17.71 -22.21
CA ASP A 148 -15.84 -19.00 -21.52
C ASP A 148 -14.93 -18.93 -20.29
N THR A 149 -15.31 -19.63 -19.24
CA THR A 149 -14.54 -19.69 -17.98
C THR A 149 -14.08 -21.11 -17.73
N LYS A 150 -12.76 -21.29 -17.60
CA LYS A 150 -12.16 -22.55 -17.16
C LYS A 150 -11.66 -22.39 -15.74
N LEU A 151 -12.10 -23.25 -14.82
CA LEU A 151 -11.65 -23.33 -13.43
C LEU A 151 -10.68 -24.50 -13.27
N ASN A 152 -9.85 -24.45 -12.22
CA ASN A 152 -8.86 -25.48 -11.90
C ASN A 152 -7.90 -25.79 -13.07
N THR A 153 -7.59 -24.78 -13.86
CA THR A 153 -6.80 -24.91 -15.08
C THR A 153 -5.45 -24.24 -14.87
N GLU A 154 -4.39 -25.02 -15.03
CA GLU A 154 -3.01 -24.52 -14.98
C GLU A 154 -2.63 -23.98 -16.36
N ILE A 155 -2.17 -22.73 -16.40
CA ILE A 155 -1.58 -22.13 -17.59
C ILE A 155 -0.08 -22.38 -17.56
N THR A 156 0.41 -23.12 -18.54
CA THR A 156 1.85 -23.48 -18.64
C THR A 156 2.63 -22.51 -19.51
N GLU A 157 1.99 -21.92 -20.53
CA GLU A 157 2.67 -21.00 -21.41
C GLU A 157 1.66 -20.03 -22.08
N ILE A 158 2.12 -18.80 -22.32
CA ILE A 158 1.40 -17.82 -23.16
C ILE A 158 2.34 -17.35 -24.26
N LYS A 159 1.97 -17.57 -25.52
CA LYS A 159 2.69 -17.10 -26.70
C LYS A 159 1.93 -15.98 -27.39
N LYS A 160 2.68 -14.99 -27.85
CA LYS A 160 2.12 -13.95 -28.72
C LYS A 160 2.30 -14.35 -30.19
N ASP A 161 1.21 -14.41 -30.91
CA ASP A 161 1.21 -14.61 -32.37
C ASP A 161 0.51 -13.44 -33.06
N GLY A 162 1.29 -12.51 -33.60
CA GLY A 162 0.77 -11.27 -34.18
C GLY A 162 -0.04 -10.45 -33.19
N ASN A 163 -1.35 -10.31 -33.44
CA ASN A 163 -2.32 -9.61 -32.58
C ASN A 163 -3.12 -10.54 -31.67
N LYS A 164 -2.81 -11.84 -31.65
CA LYS A 164 -3.46 -12.85 -30.82
C LYS A 164 -2.50 -13.38 -29.78
N TYR A 165 -3.05 -14.00 -28.75
CA TYR A 165 -2.30 -14.75 -27.76
C TYR A 165 -2.79 -16.19 -27.77
N GLU A 166 -1.85 -17.14 -27.80
CA GLU A 166 -2.11 -18.55 -27.63
C GLU A 166 -1.79 -18.91 -26.18
N VAL A 167 -2.73 -19.58 -25.54
CA VAL A 167 -2.61 -19.97 -24.13
C VAL A 167 -2.55 -21.49 -24.07
N TYR A 168 -1.49 -22.05 -23.51
CA TYR A 168 -1.30 -23.48 -23.36
C TYR A 168 -1.63 -23.91 -21.93
N PHE A 169 -2.34 -25.01 -21.79
CA PHE A 169 -2.81 -25.55 -20.52
C PHE A 169 -2.00 -26.81 -20.14
N GLY A 170 -1.94 -27.13 -18.85
CA GLY A 170 -1.18 -28.25 -18.33
C GLY A 170 -1.69 -29.64 -18.73
N ASP A 171 -2.93 -29.72 -19.21
CA ASP A 171 -3.55 -30.93 -19.79
C ASP A 171 -3.24 -31.13 -21.28
N GLY A 172 -2.43 -30.27 -21.89
CA GLY A 172 -2.06 -30.31 -23.31
C GLY A 172 -3.07 -29.67 -24.25
N GLU A 173 -4.16 -29.08 -23.76
CA GLU A 173 -5.08 -28.27 -24.56
C GLU A 173 -4.44 -26.91 -24.93
N LYS A 174 -4.92 -26.37 -26.08
CA LYS A 174 -4.51 -25.06 -26.61
C LYS A 174 -5.70 -24.12 -26.75
#